data_418225be5799ae2c791e840b495c0a8c
#
_entry.id   418225be5799ae2c791e840b495c0a8c
#
_cell.length_a   1.000
_cell.length_b   1.000
_cell.length_c   1.000
_cell.angle_alpha   90.00
_cell.angle_beta   90.00
_cell.angle_gamma   90.00
#
_symmetry.space_group_name_H-M   'P 1'
#
loop_
_entity.id
_entity.type
_entity.pdbx_description
1 polymer ?
#
loop_
_entity_poly.entity_id
_entity_poly.type
_entity_poly.pdbx_seq_one_letter_code
_entity_poly.pdbx_strand_id
1 'polypeptide(L)'
;MYIRVDLPNGKFTNDFPIVDFMNSIYKKNYVWNISYIDFIAKNGSFDNTDYSVDSIENEINNAKPNGLFVSWDKLMFILKSACQIYDVTISAFENEMEIMKFEIFDCSSIEITTENNKIANQFDNAVNIMKTY
;
A
#
# COMPACT_ATOMS: atom_id res chain seq x y z
N MET A 1 15.88 2.88 8.14
CA MET A 1 16.30 2.65 6.74
C MET A 1 15.25 3.22 5.80
N TYR A 2 15.68 3.92 4.79
CA TYR A 2 14.81 4.48 3.76
C TYR A 2 15.28 3.97 2.40
N ILE A 3 14.36 3.40 1.62
CA ILE A 3 14.67 2.88 0.28
C ILE A 3 13.69 3.51 -0.69
N ARG A 4 14.20 4.09 -1.76
CA ARG A 4 13.39 4.60 -2.87
C ARG A 4 13.76 3.87 -4.15
N VAL A 5 12.74 3.44 -4.87
CA VAL A 5 12.90 2.80 -6.18
C VAL A 5 12.16 3.65 -7.21
N ASP A 6 12.90 4.27 -8.12
CA ASP A 6 12.33 4.96 -9.26
C ASP A 6 12.15 3.97 -10.41
N LEU A 7 11.00 4.02 -11.05
CA LEU A 7 10.70 3.09 -12.13
C LEU A 7 11.25 3.61 -13.44
N PRO A 8 11.89 2.77 -14.25
CA PRO A 8 12.31 3.18 -15.59
C PRO A 8 11.10 3.47 -16.49
N ASN A 9 11.32 4.21 -17.56
CA ASN A 9 10.29 4.52 -18.53
C ASN A 9 9.59 3.25 -19.02
N GLY A 10 8.26 3.27 -19.05
CA GLY A 10 7.45 2.13 -19.48
C GLY A 10 7.12 1.11 -18.39
N LYS A 11 7.65 1.27 -17.18
CA LYS A 11 7.26 0.46 -16.03
C LYS A 11 6.28 1.23 -15.15
N PHE A 12 5.35 0.49 -14.55
CA PHE A 12 4.32 1.05 -13.68
C PHE A 12 4.37 0.38 -12.31
N THR A 13 3.92 1.11 -11.30
CA THR A 13 3.88 0.61 -9.91
C THR A 13 2.92 -0.56 -9.73
N ASN A 14 1.96 -0.79 -10.63
CA ASN A 14 1.10 -1.96 -10.60
C ASN A 14 1.85 -3.28 -10.90
N ASP A 15 3.07 -3.22 -11.40
CA ASP A 15 3.94 -4.39 -11.52
C ASP A 15 4.54 -4.80 -10.18
N PHE A 16 4.51 -3.92 -9.17
CA PHE A 16 4.94 -4.24 -7.82
C PHE A 16 3.88 -5.13 -7.15
N PRO A 17 4.27 -6.32 -6.64
CA PRO A 17 3.31 -7.25 -6.05
C PRO A 17 2.90 -6.82 -4.64
N ILE A 18 2.09 -5.75 -4.53
CA ILE A 18 1.77 -5.11 -3.26
C ILE A 18 1.02 -6.05 -2.30
N VAL A 19 0.08 -6.84 -2.81
CA VAL A 19 -0.69 -7.76 -1.98
C VAL A 19 0.23 -8.83 -1.41
N ASP A 20 1.10 -9.42 -2.23
CA ASP A 20 2.06 -10.43 -1.79
C ASP A 20 3.07 -9.85 -0.80
N PHE A 21 3.54 -8.63 -1.05
CA PHE A 21 4.43 -7.94 -0.13
C PHE A 21 3.78 -7.75 1.23
N MET A 22 2.55 -7.21 1.26
CA MET A 22 1.84 -6.98 2.52
C MET A 22 1.58 -8.30 3.27
N ASN A 23 1.20 -9.37 2.57
CA ASN A 23 1.03 -10.68 3.18
C ASN A 23 2.32 -11.20 3.79
N SER A 24 3.47 -10.93 3.15
CA SER A 24 4.76 -11.43 3.63
C SER A 24 5.23 -10.76 4.93
N ILE A 25 4.75 -9.56 5.22
CA ILE A 25 5.14 -8.80 6.43
C ILE A 25 4.05 -8.80 7.50
N TYR A 26 2.87 -9.33 7.21
CA TYR A 26 1.73 -9.29 8.13
C TYR A 26 2.05 -9.93 9.47
N LYS A 27 1.64 -9.25 10.54
CA LYS A 27 1.57 -9.79 11.89
C LYS A 27 0.24 -9.38 12.51
N LYS A 28 -0.35 -10.29 13.29
CA LYS A 28 -1.67 -10.11 13.89
C LYS A 28 -1.76 -8.87 14.78
N ASN A 29 -0.65 -8.51 15.45
CA ASN A 29 -0.61 -7.37 16.37
C ASN A 29 -0.28 -6.04 15.71
N TYR A 30 -0.07 -6.02 14.39
CA TYR A 30 0.13 -4.76 13.68
C TYR A 30 -1.18 -4.02 13.51
N VAL A 31 -1.10 -2.71 13.65
CA VAL A 31 -2.21 -1.78 13.39
C VAL A 31 -1.89 -1.03 12.10
N TRP A 32 -2.84 -1.00 11.20
CA TRP A 32 -2.64 -0.45 9.85
C TRP A 32 -3.31 0.90 9.70
N ASN A 33 -2.66 1.79 8.96
CA ASN A 33 -3.15 3.13 8.69
C ASN A 33 -2.94 3.47 7.22
N ILE A 34 -3.95 4.09 6.61
CA ILE A 34 -3.83 4.64 5.26
C ILE A 34 -4.06 6.14 5.38
N SER A 35 -3.07 6.95 5.07
CA SER A 35 -3.18 8.40 5.19
C SER A 35 -3.49 9.10 3.87
N TYR A 36 -3.27 8.43 2.74
CA TYR A 36 -3.63 8.94 1.42
C TYR A 36 -3.82 7.79 0.45
N ILE A 37 -4.77 7.92 -0.48
CA ILE A 37 -4.92 6.97 -1.59
C ILE A 37 -5.55 7.64 -2.81
N ASP A 38 -5.04 7.27 -3.99
CA ASP A 38 -5.60 7.59 -5.30
C ASP A 38 -5.42 6.36 -6.18
N PHE A 39 -6.53 5.74 -6.61
CA PHE A 39 -6.47 4.46 -7.32
C PHE A 39 -7.65 4.28 -8.28
N ILE A 40 -7.51 3.33 -9.21
CA ILE A 40 -8.56 2.85 -10.08
C ILE A 40 -8.88 1.41 -9.70
N ALA A 41 -10.17 1.10 -9.53
CA ALA A 41 -10.62 -0.24 -9.18
C ALA A 41 -10.77 -1.13 -10.42
N LYS A 42 -10.56 -2.44 -10.22
CA LYS A 42 -10.90 -3.46 -11.21
C LYS A 42 -12.41 -3.47 -11.43
N ASN A 43 -12.85 -3.74 -12.65
CA ASN A 43 -14.25 -3.87 -12.98
C ASN A 43 -14.93 -4.92 -12.08
N GLY A 44 -16.06 -4.55 -11.51
CA GLY A 44 -16.86 -5.44 -10.66
C GLY A 44 -16.36 -5.59 -9.23
N SER A 45 -15.22 -4.97 -8.84
CA SER A 45 -14.65 -5.12 -7.50
C SER A 45 -15.58 -4.67 -6.38
N PHE A 46 -16.42 -3.67 -6.65
CA PHE A 46 -17.32 -3.10 -5.65
C PHE A 46 -18.78 -3.52 -5.86
N ASP A 47 -19.04 -4.44 -6.79
CA ASP A 47 -20.40 -4.95 -7.01
C ASP A 47 -20.91 -5.62 -5.74
N ASN A 48 -22.18 -5.39 -5.40
CA ASN A 48 -22.82 -5.91 -4.20
C ASN A 48 -22.19 -5.44 -2.88
N THR A 49 -21.44 -4.34 -2.91
CA THR A 49 -20.88 -3.68 -1.72
C THR A 49 -21.42 -2.26 -1.62
N ASP A 50 -21.28 -1.66 -0.42
CA ASP A 50 -21.60 -0.25 -0.21
C ASP A 50 -20.44 0.68 -0.56
N TYR A 51 -19.34 0.13 -1.08
CA TYR A 51 -18.13 0.90 -1.38
C TYR A 51 -18.07 1.31 -2.85
N SER A 52 -17.40 2.44 -3.08
CA SER A 52 -16.93 2.89 -4.39
C SER A 52 -15.52 3.45 -4.24
N VAL A 53 -14.83 3.68 -5.36
CA VAL A 53 -13.52 4.34 -5.33
C VAL A 53 -13.63 5.69 -4.61
N ASP A 54 -14.64 6.49 -5.00
CA ASP A 54 -14.83 7.82 -4.40
C ASP A 54 -15.10 7.74 -2.90
N SER A 55 -15.92 6.80 -2.45
CA SER A 55 -16.24 6.68 -1.02
C SER A 55 -15.01 6.28 -0.20
N ILE A 56 -14.17 5.38 -0.71
CA ILE A 56 -12.93 4.97 -0.05
C ILE A 56 -11.92 6.12 -0.03
N GLU A 57 -11.72 6.79 -1.15
CA GLU A 57 -10.80 7.92 -1.23
C GLU A 57 -11.24 9.06 -0.31
N ASN A 58 -12.53 9.38 -0.29
CA ASN A 58 -13.05 10.43 0.58
C ASN A 58 -12.87 10.09 2.05
N GLU A 59 -13.18 8.86 2.45
CA GLU A 59 -13.02 8.42 3.84
C GLU A 59 -11.57 8.53 4.29
N ILE A 60 -10.63 8.06 3.47
CA ILE A 60 -9.21 8.06 3.81
C ILE A 60 -8.63 9.48 3.74
N ASN A 61 -8.85 10.17 2.63
CA ASN A 61 -8.20 11.46 2.41
C ASN A 61 -8.75 12.57 3.32
N ASN A 62 -9.96 12.40 3.84
CA ASN A 62 -10.57 13.34 4.81
C ASN A 62 -10.19 13.03 6.26
N ALA A 63 -9.48 11.94 6.54
CA ALA A 63 -9.06 11.59 7.89
C ALA A 63 -7.75 12.30 8.32
N LYS A 64 -7.38 13.36 7.63
CA LYS A 64 -6.17 14.15 7.93
C LYS A 64 -6.29 14.84 9.29
N PRO A 65 -5.15 15.06 9.96
CA PRO A 65 -3.77 14.73 9.56
C PRO A 65 -3.33 13.31 9.90
N ASN A 66 -4.10 12.56 10.69
CA ASN A 66 -3.66 11.29 11.28
C ASN A 66 -3.86 10.07 10.38
N GLY A 67 -4.60 10.23 9.26
CA GLY A 67 -4.97 9.12 8.42
C GLY A 67 -6.08 8.27 9.02
N LEU A 68 -6.50 7.24 8.30
CA LEU A 68 -7.55 6.32 8.70
C LEU A 68 -6.95 4.99 9.16
N PHE A 69 -7.23 4.60 10.39
CA PHE A 69 -6.89 3.27 10.87
C PHE A 69 -7.88 2.26 10.30
N VAL A 70 -7.36 1.22 9.68
CA VAL A 70 -8.16 0.21 9.00
C VAL A 70 -7.79 -1.18 9.49
N SER A 71 -8.76 -2.11 9.42
CA SER A 71 -8.48 -3.52 9.68
C SER A 71 -7.61 -4.10 8.56
N TRP A 72 -6.94 -5.21 8.84
CA TRP A 72 -6.23 -5.96 7.82
C TRP A 72 -7.14 -6.36 6.67
N ASP A 73 -8.36 -6.82 6.98
CA ASP A 73 -9.33 -7.24 5.97
C ASP A 73 -9.72 -6.09 5.05
N LYS A 74 -9.94 -4.90 5.61
CA LYS A 74 -10.27 -3.71 4.81
C LYS A 74 -9.08 -3.27 3.95
N LEU A 75 -7.87 -3.29 4.50
CA LEU A 75 -6.66 -2.98 3.74
C LEU A 75 -6.51 -3.94 2.55
N MET A 76 -6.64 -5.23 2.78
CA MET A 76 -6.53 -6.23 1.72
C MET A 76 -7.65 -6.10 0.68
N PHE A 77 -8.87 -5.80 1.13
CA PHE A 77 -9.98 -5.55 0.20
C PHE A 77 -9.66 -4.40 -0.75
N ILE A 78 -9.14 -3.30 -0.22
CA ILE A 78 -8.78 -2.12 -1.03
C ILE A 78 -7.66 -2.49 -2.02
N LEU A 79 -6.58 -3.10 -1.52
CA LEU A 79 -5.42 -3.42 -2.37
C LEU A 79 -5.76 -4.45 -3.45
N LYS A 80 -6.57 -5.45 -3.13
CA LYS A 80 -7.00 -6.47 -4.10
C LYS A 80 -7.98 -5.92 -5.13
N SER A 81 -8.75 -4.90 -4.76
CA SER A 81 -9.71 -4.27 -5.68
C SER A 81 -9.05 -3.31 -6.66
N ALA A 82 -7.84 -2.85 -6.39
CA ALA A 82 -7.16 -1.87 -7.22
C ALA A 82 -6.64 -2.51 -8.51
N CYS A 83 -6.99 -1.88 -9.64
CA CYS A 83 -6.37 -2.15 -10.94
C CYS A 83 -5.03 -1.43 -11.04
N GLN A 84 -5.00 -0.19 -10.58
CA GLN A 84 -3.79 0.64 -10.55
C GLN A 84 -3.87 1.60 -9.37
N ILE A 85 -2.75 1.74 -8.67
CA ILE A 85 -2.59 2.70 -7.58
C ILE A 85 -1.65 3.80 -8.07
N TYR A 86 -2.16 5.04 -8.14
CA TYR A 86 -1.34 6.19 -8.49
C TYR A 86 -0.53 6.69 -7.30
N ASP A 87 -1.19 6.82 -6.16
CA ASP A 87 -0.59 7.29 -4.92
C ASP A 87 -1.17 6.51 -3.75
N VAL A 88 -0.34 6.14 -2.80
CA VAL A 88 -0.78 5.56 -1.54
C VAL A 88 0.27 5.79 -0.47
N THR A 89 -0.19 6.02 0.76
CA THR A 89 0.67 6.01 1.94
C THR A 89 0.06 5.05 2.96
N ILE A 90 0.77 3.96 3.24
CA ILE A 90 0.35 2.93 4.19
C ILE A 90 1.39 2.86 5.29
N SER A 91 0.93 2.90 6.54
CA SER A 91 1.80 2.74 7.72
C SER A 91 1.37 1.53 8.54
N ALA A 92 2.33 0.87 9.14
CA ALA A 92 2.10 -0.19 10.13
C ALA A 92 2.68 0.24 11.47
N PHE A 93 1.93 -0.03 12.53
CA PHE A 93 2.30 0.29 13.91
C PHE A 93 2.33 -0.97 14.76
N GLU A 94 3.30 -1.03 15.65
CA GLU A 94 3.37 -2.05 16.69
C GLU A 94 3.62 -1.34 18.01
N ASN A 95 2.78 -1.61 19.05
CA ASN A 95 2.90 -0.95 20.35
C ASN A 95 2.95 0.59 20.23
N GLU A 96 2.08 1.13 19.39
CA GLU A 96 1.94 2.58 19.14
C GLU A 96 3.15 3.22 18.44
N MET A 97 4.12 2.42 18.01
CA MET A 97 5.27 2.91 17.25
C MET A 97 5.13 2.54 15.77
N GLU A 98 5.33 3.52 14.89
CA GLU A 98 5.38 3.26 13.46
C GLU A 98 6.62 2.42 13.13
N ILE A 99 6.38 1.23 12.57
CA ILE A 99 7.45 0.30 12.20
C ILE A 99 7.73 0.30 10.71
N MET A 100 6.80 0.82 9.92
CA MET A 100 6.93 0.88 8.47
C MET A 100 6.06 2.00 7.92
N LYS A 101 6.58 2.70 6.92
CA LYS A 101 5.80 3.55 6.02
C LYS A 101 6.11 3.15 4.58
N PHE A 102 5.08 2.81 3.84
CA PHE A 102 5.15 2.41 2.43
C PHE A 102 4.41 3.44 1.59
N GLU A 103 5.05 3.91 0.53
CA GLU A 103 4.48 4.97 -0.31
C GLU A 103 4.67 4.68 -1.79
N ILE A 104 3.64 4.97 -2.57
CA ILE A 104 3.71 5.04 -4.03
C ILE A 104 3.45 6.48 -4.43
N PHE A 105 4.28 7.02 -5.32
CA PHE A 105 4.15 8.38 -5.81
C PHE A 105 3.94 8.38 -7.33
N ASP A 106 2.79 8.88 -7.77
CA ASP A 106 2.47 9.18 -9.16
C ASP A 106 2.80 8.03 -10.11
N CYS A 107 2.58 6.79 -9.69
CA CYS A 107 2.90 5.56 -10.42
C CYS A 107 4.37 5.42 -10.82
N SER A 108 5.27 6.30 -10.37
CA SER A 108 6.64 6.36 -10.88
C SER A 108 7.71 5.99 -9.86
N SER A 109 7.39 6.02 -8.58
CA SER A 109 8.33 5.62 -7.55
C SER A 109 7.64 4.91 -6.40
N ILE A 110 8.41 4.04 -5.73
CA ILE A 110 7.97 3.29 -4.56
C ILE A 110 9.00 3.52 -3.47
N GLU A 111 8.53 3.89 -2.29
CA GLU A 111 9.39 4.17 -1.16
C GLU A 111 8.97 3.35 0.06
N ILE A 112 9.95 2.95 0.85
CA ILE A 112 9.70 2.35 2.16
C ILE A 112 10.64 2.94 3.19
N THR A 113 10.10 3.18 4.37
CA THR A 113 10.86 3.59 5.55
C THR A 113 10.61 2.55 6.64
N THR A 114 11.66 1.88 7.11
CA THR A 114 11.55 0.87 8.17
C THR A 114 12.91 0.60 8.81
N GLU A 115 12.91 0.31 10.10
CA GLU A 115 14.08 -0.23 10.80
C GLU A 115 13.99 -1.75 10.99
N ASN A 116 12.91 -2.37 10.53
CA ASN A 116 12.69 -3.82 10.64
C ASN A 116 13.34 -4.53 9.45
N ASN A 117 14.35 -5.36 9.73
CA ASN A 117 15.12 -6.04 8.69
C ASN A 117 14.28 -7.01 7.86
N LYS A 118 13.32 -7.69 8.48
CA LYS A 118 12.44 -8.61 7.76
C LYS A 118 11.59 -7.87 6.75
N ILE A 119 11.02 -6.73 7.15
CA ILE A 119 10.23 -5.89 6.25
C ILE A 119 11.09 -5.38 5.10
N ALA A 120 12.29 -4.89 5.39
CA ALA A 120 13.22 -4.42 4.36
C ALA A 120 13.57 -5.53 3.36
N ASN A 121 13.85 -6.74 3.85
CA ASN A 121 14.17 -7.88 2.99
C ASN A 121 12.99 -8.29 2.11
N GLN A 122 11.77 -8.30 2.65
CA GLN A 122 10.58 -8.61 1.87
C GLN A 122 10.30 -7.55 0.82
N PHE A 123 10.56 -6.29 1.12
CA PHE A 123 10.46 -5.21 0.15
C PHE A 123 11.45 -5.42 -1.00
N ASP A 124 12.71 -5.72 -0.70
CA ASP A 124 13.72 -6.00 -1.72
C ASP A 124 13.32 -7.18 -2.60
N ASN A 125 12.77 -8.24 -2.03
CA ASN A 125 12.27 -9.39 -2.78
C ASN A 125 11.16 -8.96 -3.75
N ALA A 126 10.21 -8.16 -3.30
CA ALA A 126 9.11 -7.66 -4.12
C ALA A 126 9.62 -6.77 -5.27
N VAL A 127 10.59 -5.91 -5.00
CA VAL A 127 11.23 -5.08 -6.02
C VAL A 127 11.92 -5.95 -7.08
N ASN A 128 12.62 -7.00 -6.66
CA ASN A 128 13.28 -7.93 -7.59
C ASN A 128 12.29 -8.65 -8.48
N ILE A 129 11.13 -9.06 -7.93
CA ILE A 129 10.05 -9.67 -8.71
C ILE A 129 9.55 -8.68 -9.77
N MET A 130 9.30 -7.43 -9.38
CA MET A 130 8.86 -6.38 -10.30
C MET A 130 9.83 -6.17 -11.45
N LYS A 131 11.13 -6.22 -11.18
CA LYS A 131 12.19 -5.99 -12.19
C LYS A 131 12.32 -7.13 -13.21
N THR A 132 11.76 -8.30 -12.92
CA THR A 132 11.83 -9.46 -13.84
C THR A 132 10.73 -9.46 -14.89
N TYR A 133 9.78 -8.56 -14.82
CA TYR A 133 8.69 -8.44 -15.81
C TYR A 133 9.07 -7.52 -16.97
#